data_d4dd618120dfed071887fee622ec3325
#
_entry.id   d4dd618120dfed071887fee622ec3325
#
_cell.length_a   1.000
_cell.length_b   1.000
_cell.length_c   1.000
_cell.angle_alpha   90.00
_cell.angle_beta   90.00
_cell.angle_gamma   90.00
#
_symmetry.space_group_name_H-M   'P 1'
#
loop_
_entity.id
_entity.type
_entity.pdbx_description
1 polymer ?
#
loop_
_entity_poly.entity_id
_entity_poly.type
_entity_poly.pdbx_seq_one_letter_code
_entity_poly.pdbx_strand_id
1 'polypeptide(L)'
;LAREIEARSGRGTIVQEIAYLMRAGEPDAMDRMVGFAFGAYAAQLIEEGRTGTMVCLQDGNYQCVPADTVLKGTRRVSLPGLYDPAQYRAELLKVEGMPMFLY
;
A
#
# COMPACT_ATOMS: atom_id res chain seq x y z
N LEU A 1 -5.55 -20.34 -12.71
CA LEU A 1 -7.00 -20.22 -12.78
C LEU A 1 -7.47 -19.96 -14.21
N ALA A 2 -7.01 -18.90 -14.91
CA ALA A 2 -7.43 -18.54 -16.27
C ALA A 2 -7.32 -19.72 -17.26
N ARG A 3 -6.15 -20.36 -17.35
CA ARG A 3 -5.94 -21.53 -18.22
C ARG A 3 -6.89 -22.68 -17.92
N GLU A 4 -7.25 -22.90 -16.67
CA GLU A 4 -8.18 -23.94 -16.27
C GLU A 4 -9.61 -23.61 -16.69
N ILE A 5 -9.98 -22.33 -16.61
CA ILE A 5 -11.28 -21.84 -17.09
C ILE A 5 -11.37 -22.02 -18.61
N GLU A 6 -10.33 -21.64 -19.36
CA GLU A 6 -10.27 -21.84 -20.80
C GLU A 6 -10.42 -23.32 -21.19
N ALA A 7 -9.64 -24.20 -20.51
CA ALA A 7 -9.66 -25.63 -20.79
C ALA A 7 -11.05 -26.26 -20.55
N ARG A 8 -11.76 -25.81 -19.52
CA ARG A 8 -13.09 -26.36 -19.17
C ARG A 8 -14.25 -25.72 -19.92
N SER A 9 -14.14 -24.43 -20.22
CA SER A 9 -15.25 -23.69 -20.84
C SER A 9 -15.14 -23.54 -22.36
N GLY A 10 -13.95 -23.75 -22.92
CA GLY A 10 -13.66 -23.45 -24.33
C GLY A 10 -13.69 -21.97 -24.69
N ARG A 11 -13.75 -21.08 -23.69
CA ARG A 11 -13.79 -19.63 -23.88
C ARG A 11 -12.46 -19.01 -23.52
N GLY A 12 -11.99 -18.05 -24.35
CA GLY A 12 -10.79 -17.28 -24.06
C GLY A 12 -10.96 -16.45 -22.78
N THR A 13 -9.90 -16.36 -21.98
CA THR A 13 -9.85 -15.53 -20.78
C THR A 13 -8.76 -14.47 -20.90
N ILE A 14 -9.01 -13.30 -20.33
CA ILE A 14 -8.02 -12.23 -20.21
C ILE A 14 -7.61 -12.12 -18.75
N VAL A 15 -6.32 -12.28 -18.50
CA VAL A 15 -5.74 -12.04 -17.16
C VAL A 15 -5.30 -10.60 -17.07
N GLN A 16 -5.82 -9.87 -16.11
CA GLN A 16 -5.47 -8.48 -15.90
C GLN A 16 -5.03 -8.26 -14.45
N GLU A 17 -3.89 -7.60 -14.28
CA GLU A 17 -3.42 -7.19 -12.97
C GLU A 17 -4.08 -5.86 -12.58
N ILE A 18 -4.90 -5.91 -11.53
CA ILE A 18 -5.67 -4.75 -11.03
C ILE A 18 -4.74 -3.63 -10.54
N ALA A 19 -3.51 -3.96 -10.12
CA ALA A 19 -2.55 -3.00 -9.57
C ALA A 19 -2.32 -1.76 -10.46
N TYR A 20 -2.23 -1.95 -11.76
CA TYR A 20 -2.05 -0.83 -12.71
C TYR A 20 -3.29 0.04 -12.82
N LEU A 21 -4.47 -0.56 -12.81
CA LEU A 21 -5.74 0.18 -12.85
C LEU A 21 -5.93 1.03 -11.60
N MET A 22 -5.55 0.52 -10.43
CA MET A 22 -5.63 1.26 -9.18
C MET A 22 -4.67 2.44 -9.11
N ARG A 23 -3.58 2.41 -9.88
CA ARG A 23 -2.58 3.49 -9.93
C ARG A 23 -2.82 4.50 -11.05
N ALA A 24 -3.76 4.26 -11.94
CA ALA A 24 -4.02 5.08 -13.12
C ALA A 24 -4.94 6.29 -12.84
N GLY A 25 -5.56 6.37 -11.68
CA GLY A 25 -6.42 7.49 -11.29
C GLY A 25 -5.61 8.73 -10.88
N GLU A 26 -6.25 9.89 -10.96
CA GLU A 26 -5.68 11.10 -10.38
C GLU A 26 -5.59 10.98 -8.85
N PRO A 27 -4.50 11.49 -8.24
CA PRO A 27 -4.35 11.49 -6.80
C PRO A 27 -5.41 12.38 -6.15
N ASP A 28 -6.02 11.90 -5.08
CA ASP A 28 -6.92 12.70 -4.28
C ASP A 28 -6.17 13.70 -3.37
N ALA A 29 -6.90 14.46 -2.56
CA ALA A 29 -6.31 15.46 -1.68
C ALA A 29 -5.37 14.81 -0.63
N MET A 30 -5.69 13.60 -0.18
CA MET A 30 -4.89 12.86 0.80
C MET A 30 -3.59 12.36 0.17
N ASP A 31 -3.65 11.77 -1.01
CA ASP A 31 -2.46 11.32 -1.76
C ASP A 31 -1.49 12.48 -1.99
N ARG A 32 -2.02 13.64 -2.37
CA ARG A 32 -1.20 14.86 -2.59
C ARG A 32 -0.55 15.34 -1.31
N MET A 33 -1.27 15.35 -0.20
CA MET A 33 -0.75 15.77 1.10
C MET A 33 0.36 14.84 1.59
N VAL A 34 0.15 13.53 1.51
CA VAL A 34 1.15 12.53 1.89
C VAL A 34 2.38 12.61 1.00
N GLY A 35 2.17 12.73 -0.33
CA GLY A 35 3.27 12.86 -1.28
C GLY A 35 4.10 14.11 -1.05
N PHE A 36 3.46 15.25 -0.77
CA PHE A 36 4.15 16.49 -0.42
C PHE A 36 4.95 16.36 0.89
N ALA A 37 4.35 15.78 1.93
CA ALA A 37 5.01 15.58 3.21
C ALA A 37 6.22 14.63 3.08
N PHE A 38 6.11 13.55 2.31
CA PHE A 38 7.24 12.66 2.01
C PHE A 38 8.36 13.39 1.27
N GLY A 39 8.03 14.20 0.26
CA GLY A 39 9.01 15.00 -0.47
C GLY A 39 9.73 16.00 0.42
N ALA A 40 8.99 16.75 1.24
CA ALA A 40 9.57 17.71 2.18
C ALA A 40 10.49 17.05 3.21
N TYR A 41 10.06 15.92 3.78
CA TYR A 41 10.88 15.18 4.73
C TYR A 41 12.13 14.57 4.08
N ALA A 42 12.01 14.05 2.87
CA ALA A 42 13.17 13.55 2.13
C ALA A 42 14.19 14.68 1.86
N ALA A 43 13.74 15.88 1.49
CA ALA A 43 14.61 17.04 1.30
C ALA A 43 15.34 17.41 2.61
N GLN A 44 14.63 17.43 3.74
CA GLN A 44 15.23 17.67 5.05
C GLN A 44 16.32 16.63 5.37
N LEU A 45 16.06 15.35 5.13
CA LEU A 45 17.05 14.29 5.37
C LEU A 45 18.32 14.48 4.51
N ILE A 46 18.17 14.97 3.28
CA ILE A 46 19.30 15.28 2.40
C ILE A 46 20.10 16.45 2.97
N GLU A 47 19.44 17.52 3.41
CA GLU A 47 20.08 18.67 4.05
C GLU A 47 20.84 18.29 5.32
N GLU A 48 20.31 17.35 6.10
CA GLU A 48 20.95 16.77 7.29
C GLU A 48 22.08 15.79 6.94
N GLY A 49 22.34 15.50 5.67
CA GLY A 49 23.35 14.52 5.23
C GLY A 49 22.97 13.07 5.53
N ARG A 50 21.73 12.78 5.82
CA ARG A 50 21.20 11.46 6.14
C ARG A 50 20.83 10.71 4.86
N THR A 51 21.80 10.01 4.30
CA THR A 51 21.64 9.19 3.08
C THR A 51 21.39 7.71 3.43
N GLY A 52 20.97 6.92 2.43
CA GLY A 52 20.70 5.49 2.63
C GLY A 52 19.44 5.21 3.47
N THR A 53 18.55 6.18 3.57
CA THR A 53 17.29 6.10 4.30
C THR A 53 16.08 6.17 3.36
N MET A 54 14.97 5.60 3.80
CA MET A 54 13.67 5.64 3.13
C MET A 54 12.67 6.32 4.05
N VAL A 55 11.99 7.34 3.54
CA VAL A 55 10.86 7.97 4.24
C VAL A 55 9.69 6.98 4.30
N CYS A 56 9.06 6.87 5.44
CA CYS A 56 7.90 6.00 5.64
C CYS A 56 6.88 6.63 6.58
N LEU A 57 5.70 6.06 6.58
CA LEU A 57 4.65 6.33 7.56
C LEU A 57 4.51 5.11 8.46
N GLN A 58 4.65 5.30 9.76
CA GLN A 58 4.51 4.24 10.75
C GLN A 58 3.72 4.77 11.95
N ASP A 59 2.67 4.06 12.30
CA ASP A 59 1.78 4.43 13.41
C ASP A 59 1.28 5.89 13.32
N GLY A 60 0.94 6.34 12.10
CA GLY A 60 0.47 7.69 11.83
C GLY A 60 1.55 8.77 11.84
N ASN A 61 2.84 8.42 12.01
CA ASN A 61 3.94 9.37 12.07
C ASN A 61 4.88 9.22 10.87
N TYR A 62 5.34 10.36 10.35
CA TYR A 62 6.39 10.39 9.34
C TYR A 62 7.73 10.05 10.00
N GLN A 63 8.38 9.03 9.48
CA GLN A 63 9.64 8.51 9.99
C GLN A 63 10.58 8.18 8.83
N CYS A 64 11.82 7.89 9.14
CA CYS A 64 12.75 7.31 8.19
C CYS A 64 13.34 6.01 8.73
N VAL A 65 13.51 5.06 7.84
CA VAL A 65 14.12 3.75 8.11
C VAL A 65 15.28 3.52 7.17
N PRO A 66 16.26 2.67 7.51
CA PRO A 66 17.29 2.28 6.57
C PRO A 66 16.70 1.73 5.27
N ALA A 67 17.25 2.07 4.12
CA ALA A 67 16.74 1.64 2.81
C ALA A 67 16.77 0.11 2.63
N ASP A 68 17.67 -0.59 3.31
CA ASP A 68 17.75 -2.06 3.32
C ASP A 68 16.59 -2.74 4.04
N THR A 69 15.74 -1.96 4.71
CA THR A 69 14.52 -2.47 5.36
C THR A 69 13.61 -3.19 4.37
N VAL A 70 13.61 -2.79 3.08
CA VAL A 70 12.83 -3.45 2.02
C VAL A 70 13.29 -4.89 1.75
N LEU A 71 14.53 -5.23 2.11
CA LEU A 71 15.08 -6.57 1.94
C LEU A 71 14.60 -7.55 3.03
N LYS A 72 14.04 -7.04 4.13
CA LYS A 72 13.58 -7.85 5.27
C LYS A 72 12.29 -8.61 4.99
N GLY A 73 11.65 -8.37 3.86
CA GLY A 73 10.46 -9.08 3.42
C GLY A 73 9.41 -8.18 2.79
N THR A 74 8.34 -8.81 2.33
CA THR A 74 7.20 -8.13 1.73
C THR A 74 6.13 -7.88 2.79
N ARG A 75 5.67 -6.64 2.88
CA ARG A 75 4.51 -6.32 3.71
C ARG A 75 3.27 -7.04 3.17
N ARG A 76 2.61 -7.79 4.03
CA ARG A 76 1.39 -8.50 3.70
C ARG A 76 0.20 -7.88 4.43
N VAL A 77 -0.97 -8.00 3.83
CA VAL A 77 -2.23 -7.60 4.45
C VAL A 77 -2.48 -8.49 5.67
N SER A 78 -2.85 -7.87 6.79
CA SER A 78 -3.28 -8.61 7.99
C SER A 78 -4.71 -9.16 7.76
N LEU A 79 -4.80 -10.42 7.38
CA LEU A 79 -6.12 -11.06 7.19
C LEU A 79 -6.99 -11.00 8.46
N PRO A 80 -6.47 -11.31 9.67
CA PRO A 80 -7.30 -11.27 10.87
C PRO A 80 -7.88 -9.90 11.21
N GLY A 81 -7.24 -8.81 10.75
CA GLY A 81 -7.68 -7.46 11.06
C GLY A 81 -8.42 -6.74 9.92
N LEU A 82 -8.38 -7.27 8.72
CA LEU A 82 -8.85 -6.55 7.52
C LEU A 82 -9.77 -7.39 6.63
N TYR A 83 -10.06 -8.64 7.00
CA TYR A 83 -10.86 -9.53 6.19
C TYR A 83 -11.81 -10.37 7.03
N ASP A 84 -13.08 -10.35 6.66
CA ASP A 84 -14.13 -11.21 7.23
C ASP A 84 -14.25 -12.51 6.41
N PRO A 85 -13.73 -13.64 6.90
CA PRO A 85 -13.78 -14.90 6.18
C PRO A 85 -15.19 -15.50 6.10
N ALA A 86 -16.11 -15.10 6.97
CA ALA A 86 -17.48 -15.60 6.96
C ALA A 86 -18.31 -14.95 5.86
N GLN A 87 -18.02 -13.70 5.55
CA GLN A 87 -18.72 -12.94 4.52
C GLN A 87 -17.91 -12.75 3.22
N TYR A 88 -16.70 -13.28 3.16
CA TYR A 88 -15.79 -13.15 2.01
C TYR A 88 -15.56 -11.71 1.55
N ARG A 89 -15.49 -10.77 2.48
CA ARG A 89 -15.32 -9.34 2.19
C ARG A 89 -14.25 -8.69 3.06
N ALA A 90 -13.80 -7.52 2.63
CA ALA A 90 -12.98 -6.66 3.47
C ALA A 90 -13.77 -6.26 4.73
N GLU A 91 -13.16 -6.39 5.88
CA GLU A 91 -13.68 -5.83 7.11
C GLU A 91 -13.39 -4.32 7.11
N LEU A 92 -14.42 -3.52 7.05
CA LEU A 92 -14.30 -2.08 7.26
C LEU A 92 -14.12 -1.87 8.76
N LEU A 93 -12.88 -1.91 9.17
CA LEU A 93 -12.52 -1.68 10.56
C LEU A 93 -13.01 -0.32 11.01
N LYS A 94 -13.40 -0.31 12.26
CA LYS A 94 -13.82 0.86 13.02
C LYS A 94 -12.87 2.02 12.75
N VAL A 95 -13.33 2.98 11.99
CA VAL A 95 -12.60 4.22 11.71
C VAL A 95 -12.55 5.10 12.95
N GLU A 96 -13.41 4.81 13.93
CA GLU A 96 -13.50 5.53 15.20
C GLU A 96 -12.24 5.32 16.04
N GLY A 97 -11.55 6.41 16.33
CA GLY A 97 -10.30 6.38 17.12
C GLY A 97 -9.05 5.95 16.36
N MET A 98 -9.14 5.68 15.08
CA MET A 98 -7.97 5.36 14.26
C MET A 98 -7.36 6.62 13.66
N PRO A 99 -6.02 6.78 13.72
CA PRO A 99 -5.34 7.82 12.95
C PRO A 99 -5.65 7.65 11.45
N MET A 100 -5.83 8.75 10.74
CA MET A 100 -6.23 8.76 9.34
C MET A 100 -5.20 8.07 8.40
N PHE A 101 -4.01 7.77 8.89
CA PHE A 101 -2.90 7.14 8.17
C PHE A 101 -2.38 5.93 8.97
N LEU A 102 -3.17 4.91 8.98
CA LEU A 102 -2.76 3.66 9.59
C LEU A 102 -2.22 2.72 8.53
N TYR A 103 -0.96 2.77 8.29
CA TYR A 103 -0.32 1.54 7.72
C TYR A 103 1.19 1.68 7.69
#